data_72ab7aeab3c9291544f7750b9ba7fe3e
#
_entry.id   72ab7aeab3c9291544f7750b9ba7fe3e
#
_cell.length_a   1.000
_cell.length_b   1.000
_cell.length_c   1.000
_cell.angle_alpha   90.00
_cell.angle_beta   90.00
_cell.angle_gamma   90.00
#
_symmetry.space_group_name_H-M   'P 1'
#
loop_
_entity.id
_entity.type
_entity.pdbx_description
1 polymer ?
#
loop_
_entity_poly.entity_id
_entity_poly.type
_entity_poly.pdbx_seq_one_letter_code
_entity_poly.pdbx_strand_id
1 'polypeptide(L)'
;MEFINHTPFPALAFAGVDAREQEFHVVVLRQTLTWNDADDLHFSDEQRPLCEEDEFFGADMQGSVRQESDLCAYKPRCDVIVNATAYPPKRSDGSAPAKFDVRLVVSRPGSPMPLPPEPHGLNPLMPATPGAIQAWKAEVERVKSTPSQGERLIEKTLVVTGERDFVRRSGMSRLAAALVKIASLGMVRLPAWKLTEPQPARDIPVNLERAFGGQCRVETGSEAADRVAKKHRLTPEQADAHPDAPRAPVAHDAYSANLSGQGYVRDWYLDATGINAVAAPQIEYSVRPITLADFDSARAGQLDASAPLVAGFGIRPKGHPERAKLVGTIDRAFIESDAPLPKDFDFAVWNAAWPDQQLDALRGDEQIELTNLCTPAMPRATKDVAGNVRLTLSLPGHLPFALVRFENGSIGELEARLDTLLIDPEQRAVSCVWRATLAKQPGVRALELRMVERGDVDLMTAATSQGERGAHG
;
A
#
# COMPACT_ATOMS: atom_id res chain seq x y z
N MET A 1 -20.06 21.30 -20.04
CA MET A 1 -20.54 20.37 -19.01
C MET A 1 -20.36 21.05 -17.66
N GLU A 2 -21.40 21.08 -16.84
CA GLU A 2 -21.39 21.61 -15.48
C GLU A 2 -21.06 20.49 -14.48
N PHE A 3 -20.31 20.80 -13.40
CA PHE A 3 -20.09 19.86 -12.30
C PHE A 3 -20.70 20.43 -11.02
N ILE A 4 -21.55 19.66 -10.35
CA ILE A 4 -22.23 20.05 -9.13
C ILE A 4 -21.94 19.02 -8.06
N ASN A 5 -21.26 19.44 -6.98
CA ASN A 5 -20.98 18.59 -5.83
C ASN A 5 -22.02 18.83 -4.73
N HIS A 6 -22.87 17.85 -4.46
CA HIS A 6 -23.86 17.87 -3.35
C HIS A 6 -23.35 17.20 -2.09
N THR A 7 -22.09 16.75 -2.05
CA THR A 7 -21.47 16.14 -0.86
C THR A 7 -20.67 17.19 -0.08
N PRO A 8 -20.38 16.97 1.20
CA PRO A 8 -19.54 17.87 1.99
C PRO A 8 -18.02 17.67 1.70
N PHE A 9 -17.66 16.82 0.76
CA PHE A 9 -16.28 16.39 0.51
C PHE A 9 -15.65 17.12 -0.65
N PRO A 10 -14.33 17.35 -0.62
CA PRO A 10 -13.60 17.85 -1.79
C PRO A 10 -13.75 16.94 -2.99
N ALA A 11 -14.12 17.51 -4.12
CA ALA A 11 -14.32 16.79 -5.36
C ALA A 11 -14.01 17.67 -6.57
N LEU A 12 -13.60 17.02 -7.67
CA LEU A 12 -13.28 17.68 -8.94
C LEU A 12 -13.76 16.83 -10.11
N ALA A 13 -14.18 17.49 -11.18
CA ALA A 13 -14.41 16.85 -12.48
C ALA A 13 -13.41 17.38 -13.51
N PHE A 14 -12.81 16.48 -14.28
CA PHE A 14 -11.85 16.83 -15.34
C PHE A 14 -11.97 15.86 -16.52
N ALA A 15 -11.28 16.13 -17.62
CA ALA A 15 -11.23 15.25 -18.78
C ALA A 15 -9.99 14.38 -18.73
N GLY A 16 -10.15 13.12 -19.09
CA GLY A 16 -9.08 12.17 -19.36
C GLY A 16 -9.11 11.71 -20.82
N VAL A 17 -8.02 11.08 -21.25
CA VAL A 17 -7.90 10.49 -22.58
C VAL A 17 -7.18 9.15 -22.47
N ASP A 18 -7.55 8.17 -23.29
CA ASP A 18 -6.86 6.90 -23.35
C ASP A 18 -5.82 6.84 -24.50
N ALA A 19 -5.10 5.72 -24.59
CA ALA A 19 -4.10 5.51 -25.64
C ALA A 19 -4.70 5.38 -27.06
N ARG A 20 -6.03 5.33 -27.19
CA ARG A 20 -6.78 5.33 -28.45
C ARG A 20 -7.40 6.69 -28.75
N GLU A 21 -6.97 7.73 -28.05
CA GLU A 21 -7.47 9.10 -28.14
C GLU A 21 -8.96 9.26 -27.78
N GLN A 22 -9.52 8.26 -27.07
CA GLN A 22 -10.89 8.35 -26.59
C GLN A 22 -10.95 9.21 -25.34
N GLU A 23 -11.71 10.29 -25.41
CA GLU A 23 -11.92 11.18 -24.29
C GLU A 23 -12.99 10.64 -23.33
N PHE A 24 -12.79 10.86 -22.05
CA PHE A 24 -13.76 10.56 -21.01
C PHE A 24 -13.75 11.61 -19.90
N HIS A 25 -14.86 11.72 -19.20
CA HIS A 25 -14.98 12.55 -18.01
C HIS A 25 -14.60 11.75 -16.78
N VAL A 26 -13.87 12.38 -15.87
CA VAL A 26 -13.48 11.82 -14.58
C VAL A 26 -14.09 12.68 -13.49
N VAL A 27 -14.73 12.06 -12.52
CA VAL A 27 -15.12 12.70 -11.25
C VAL A 27 -14.32 12.02 -10.15
N VAL A 28 -13.59 12.81 -9.38
CA VAL A 28 -12.84 12.34 -8.21
C VAL A 28 -13.37 13.00 -6.95
N LEU A 29 -13.50 12.23 -5.88
CA LEU A 29 -13.94 12.65 -4.55
C LEU A 29 -12.98 12.10 -3.51
N ARG A 30 -12.66 12.89 -2.49
CA ARG A 30 -11.86 12.46 -1.34
C ARG A 30 -12.65 12.63 -0.05
N GLN A 31 -12.84 11.52 0.67
CA GLN A 31 -13.40 11.51 2.02
C GLN A 31 -12.27 11.33 3.04
N THR A 32 -12.24 12.15 4.06
CA THR A 32 -11.36 11.95 5.22
C THR A 32 -12.19 11.48 6.40
N LEU A 33 -11.83 10.31 6.92
CA LEU A 33 -12.43 9.69 8.10
C LEU A 33 -11.45 9.77 9.27
N THR A 34 -11.98 9.86 10.47
CA THR A 34 -11.24 9.81 11.73
C THR A 34 -11.94 8.91 12.72
N TRP A 35 -11.32 8.62 13.87
CA TRP A 35 -11.89 7.81 14.96
C TRP A 35 -11.47 8.35 16.32
N ASN A 36 -12.24 8.01 17.34
CA ASN A 36 -11.96 8.32 18.74
C ASN A 36 -12.31 7.12 19.65
N ASP A 37 -12.24 7.26 20.95
CA ASP A 37 -12.54 6.16 21.88
C ASP A 37 -14.03 5.76 21.88
N ALA A 38 -14.92 6.70 21.58
CA ALA A 38 -16.36 6.47 21.57
C ALA A 38 -16.85 5.96 20.21
N ASP A 39 -16.29 6.51 19.11
CA ASP A 39 -16.78 6.28 17.76
C ASP A 39 -15.74 5.58 16.88
N ASP A 40 -16.19 4.66 16.06
CA ASP A 40 -15.42 4.05 14.97
C ASP A 40 -15.20 5.08 13.85
N LEU A 41 -14.79 4.67 12.67
CA LEU A 41 -14.58 5.58 11.56
C LEU A 41 -15.84 6.40 11.24
N HIS A 42 -15.71 7.69 11.36
CA HIS A 42 -16.71 8.68 11.01
C HIS A 42 -16.07 9.82 10.20
N PHE A 43 -16.86 10.65 9.55
CA PHE A 43 -16.31 11.77 8.80
C PHE A 43 -15.57 12.74 9.71
N SER A 44 -14.36 13.11 9.30
CA SER A 44 -13.64 14.19 9.99
C SER A 44 -14.35 15.51 9.77
N ASP A 45 -14.43 16.34 10.83
CA ASP A 45 -14.93 17.71 10.72
C ASP A 45 -14.07 18.54 9.76
N GLU A 46 -12.76 18.22 9.69
CA GLU A 46 -11.81 18.85 8.81
C GLU A 46 -11.47 17.89 7.66
N GLN A 47 -12.09 18.13 6.49
CA GLN A 47 -11.84 17.35 5.28
C GLN A 47 -10.54 17.79 4.60
N ARG A 48 -9.67 16.84 4.30
CA ARG A 48 -8.44 17.11 3.54
C ARG A 48 -8.77 17.41 2.08
N PRO A 49 -8.11 18.38 1.45
CA PRO A 49 -8.29 18.65 0.02
C PRO A 49 -7.87 17.44 -0.81
N LEU A 50 -8.24 17.45 -2.10
CA LEU A 50 -7.63 16.55 -3.07
C LEU A 50 -6.12 16.76 -3.10
N CYS A 51 -5.38 15.67 -3.21
CA CYS A 51 -3.94 15.72 -3.41
C CYS A 51 -3.66 16.06 -4.88
N GLU A 52 -3.14 17.24 -5.16
CA GLU A 52 -2.88 17.68 -6.52
C GLU A 52 -1.51 17.21 -7.02
N GLU A 53 -0.51 17.12 -6.14
CA GLU A 53 0.85 16.70 -6.43
C GLU A 53 1.30 15.59 -5.49
N ASP A 54 2.31 14.81 -5.88
CA ASP A 54 2.86 13.76 -5.03
C ASP A 54 3.49 14.36 -3.76
N GLU A 55 3.10 13.86 -2.60
CA GLU A 55 3.64 14.26 -1.30
C GLU A 55 4.65 13.22 -0.78
N PHE A 56 5.74 13.71 -0.19
CA PHE A 56 6.82 12.87 0.35
C PHE A 56 6.87 12.98 1.88
N PHE A 57 7.46 11.96 2.53
CA PHE A 57 7.65 11.99 4.00
C PHE A 57 8.71 13.00 4.46
N GLY A 58 9.66 13.32 3.63
CA GLY A 58 10.75 14.27 3.89
C GLY A 58 10.75 15.45 2.93
N ALA A 59 11.63 16.39 3.18
CA ALA A 59 11.87 17.50 2.26
C ALA A 59 12.58 17.08 0.98
N ASP A 60 13.14 15.87 0.96
CA ASP A 60 13.81 15.29 -0.19
C ASP A 60 12.79 14.50 -1.04
N MET A 61 12.56 14.96 -2.26
CA MET A 61 11.67 14.33 -3.24
C MET A 61 12.19 12.95 -3.72
N GLN A 62 13.33 12.48 -3.23
CA GLN A 62 13.88 11.14 -3.52
C GLN A 62 13.49 10.09 -2.46
N GLY A 63 12.86 10.50 -1.37
CA GLY A 63 12.42 9.61 -0.29
C GLY A 63 11.12 8.88 -0.57
N SER A 64 10.59 8.24 0.48
CA SER A 64 9.29 7.57 0.42
C SER A 64 8.16 8.54 0.11
N VAL A 65 7.31 8.15 -0.83
CA VAL A 65 6.08 8.88 -1.18
C VAL A 65 5.03 8.59 -0.11
N ARG A 66 4.44 9.64 0.44
CA ARG A 66 3.36 9.57 1.43
C ARG A 66 2.01 9.33 0.77
N GLN A 67 1.71 10.10 -0.27
CA GLN A 67 0.57 9.92 -1.15
C GLN A 67 0.89 10.45 -2.55
N GLU A 68 0.27 9.83 -3.55
CA GLU A 68 0.33 10.34 -4.93
C GLU A 68 -0.88 11.20 -5.23
N SER A 69 -0.76 12.00 -6.30
CA SER A 69 -1.83 12.86 -6.78
C SER A 69 -3.14 12.08 -7.00
N ASP A 70 -4.25 12.64 -6.51
CA ASP A 70 -5.60 12.13 -6.75
C ASP A 70 -6.07 12.40 -8.19
N LEU A 71 -5.33 13.21 -8.98
CA LEU A 71 -5.70 13.68 -10.31
C LEU A 71 -5.33 12.72 -11.45
N CYS A 72 -5.07 11.45 -11.15
CA CYS A 72 -4.93 10.45 -12.21
C CYS A 72 -6.28 10.19 -12.91
N ALA A 73 -6.23 9.87 -14.21
CA ALA A 73 -7.44 9.73 -14.99
C ALA A 73 -8.25 8.46 -14.64
N TYR A 74 -7.57 7.34 -14.38
CA TYR A 74 -8.19 6.05 -14.09
C TYR A 74 -7.24 5.14 -13.34
N LYS A 75 -7.75 4.37 -12.38
CA LYS A 75 -7.05 3.27 -11.71
C LYS A 75 -7.84 1.97 -11.94
N PRO A 76 -7.25 0.94 -12.55
CA PRO A 76 -7.95 -0.33 -12.75
C PRO A 76 -8.23 -1.09 -11.46
N ARG A 77 -7.43 -0.89 -10.40
CA ARG A 77 -7.58 -1.56 -9.09
C ARG A 77 -7.66 -0.55 -7.95
N CYS A 78 -8.13 -0.99 -6.81
CA CYS A 78 -8.10 -0.21 -5.57
C CYS A 78 -6.78 -0.45 -4.84
N ASP A 79 -6.07 0.63 -4.52
CA ASP A 79 -4.86 0.62 -3.71
C ASP A 79 -5.19 0.69 -2.22
N VAL A 80 -4.63 -0.21 -1.42
CA VAL A 80 -4.65 -0.11 0.04
C VAL A 80 -3.25 0.25 0.51
N ILE A 81 -3.08 1.46 1.04
CA ILE A 81 -1.81 2.05 1.43
C ILE A 81 -1.82 2.31 2.93
N VAL A 82 -0.76 1.93 3.64
CA VAL A 82 -0.62 2.22 5.08
C VAL A 82 0.66 2.99 5.33
N ASN A 83 0.50 4.19 5.86
CA ASN A 83 1.57 5.06 6.33
C ASN A 83 1.65 4.96 7.85
N ALA A 84 2.53 4.14 8.37
CA ALA A 84 2.58 3.86 9.80
C ALA A 84 3.99 3.73 10.34
N THR A 85 4.10 3.90 11.65
CA THR A 85 5.28 3.53 12.43
C THR A 85 5.02 2.16 13.09
N ALA A 86 6.00 1.29 13.04
CA ALA A 86 5.98 0.01 13.74
C ALA A 86 6.38 0.21 15.21
N TYR A 87 5.54 -0.25 16.12
CA TYR A 87 5.74 -0.15 17.59
C TYR A 87 6.01 -1.54 18.17
N PRO A 88 7.19 -1.80 18.72
CA PRO A 88 7.51 -3.12 19.26
C PRO A 88 6.63 -3.44 20.49
N PRO A 89 6.10 -4.67 20.57
CA PRO A 89 5.36 -5.12 21.72
C PRO A 89 6.29 -5.15 22.95
N LYS A 90 5.93 -4.42 24.01
CA LYS A 90 6.71 -4.41 25.25
C LYS A 90 6.36 -5.62 26.09
N ARG A 91 7.40 -6.36 26.51
CA ARG A 91 7.27 -7.46 27.46
C ARG A 91 6.88 -6.95 28.85
N SER A 92 6.54 -7.86 29.74
CA SER A 92 6.17 -7.53 31.12
C SER A 92 7.29 -6.82 31.92
N ASP A 93 8.55 -7.04 31.53
CA ASP A 93 9.74 -6.36 32.10
C ASP A 93 10.06 -5.01 31.43
N GLY A 94 9.20 -4.57 30.48
CA GLY A 94 9.39 -3.33 29.71
C GLY A 94 10.39 -3.43 28.56
N SER A 95 11.04 -4.58 28.36
CA SER A 95 11.99 -4.78 27.26
C SER A 95 11.25 -4.95 25.92
N ALA A 96 11.88 -4.47 24.84
CA ALA A 96 11.42 -4.70 23.48
C ALA A 96 12.12 -5.93 22.87
N PRO A 97 11.43 -6.73 22.04
CA PRO A 97 12.08 -7.80 21.30
C PRO A 97 13.01 -7.23 20.23
N ALA A 98 14.00 -8.01 19.81
CA ALA A 98 14.88 -7.65 18.71
C ALA A 98 14.20 -7.79 17.33
N LYS A 99 13.13 -8.59 17.27
CA LYS A 99 12.29 -8.80 16.07
C LYS A 99 10.83 -8.93 16.50
N PHE A 100 9.94 -8.40 15.69
CA PHE A 100 8.49 -8.53 15.88
C PHE A 100 7.76 -8.39 14.53
N ASP A 101 6.53 -8.87 14.50
CA ASP A 101 5.69 -8.80 13.32
C ASP A 101 4.82 -7.55 13.34
N VAL A 102 4.62 -6.98 12.16
CA VAL A 102 3.60 -5.98 11.87
C VAL A 102 2.66 -6.53 10.80
N ARG A 103 1.36 -6.26 10.94
CA ARG A 103 0.36 -6.90 10.09
C ARG A 103 -0.75 -5.97 9.68
N LEU A 104 -1.16 -6.07 8.42
CA LEU A 104 -2.35 -5.48 7.83
C LEU A 104 -3.31 -6.59 7.44
N VAL A 105 -4.56 -6.49 7.87
CA VAL A 105 -5.67 -7.30 7.37
C VAL A 105 -6.79 -6.38 6.90
N VAL A 106 -7.32 -6.63 5.71
CA VAL A 106 -8.55 -6.03 5.22
C VAL A 106 -9.53 -7.15 4.95
N SER A 107 -10.73 -7.04 5.50
CA SER A 107 -11.77 -8.07 5.35
C SER A 107 -13.12 -7.43 5.06
N ARG A 108 -13.96 -8.12 4.29
CA ARG A 108 -15.37 -7.78 4.19
C ARG A 108 -16.10 -8.29 5.42
N PRO A 109 -17.08 -7.52 5.96
CA PRO A 109 -17.97 -8.07 6.95
C PRO A 109 -18.69 -9.27 6.33
N GLY A 110 -18.81 -10.35 7.09
CA GLY A 110 -19.54 -11.51 6.61
C GLY A 110 -21.02 -11.17 6.48
N SER A 111 -21.70 -11.74 5.52
CA SER A 111 -23.14 -11.65 5.43
C SER A 111 -23.76 -12.20 6.73
N PRO A 112 -24.65 -11.47 7.40
CA PRO A 112 -25.33 -11.99 8.56
C PRO A 112 -26.01 -13.32 8.16
N MET A 113 -25.87 -14.33 9.01
CA MET A 113 -26.60 -15.58 8.78
C MET A 113 -28.09 -15.27 8.68
N PRO A 114 -28.81 -15.87 7.71
CA PRO A 114 -30.25 -15.63 7.60
C PRO A 114 -30.95 -16.03 8.91
N LEU A 115 -31.80 -15.15 9.38
CA LEU A 115 -32.57 -15.43 10.58
C LEU A 115 -33.49 -16.64 10.33
N PRO A 116 -33.66 -17.51 11.31
CA PRO A 116 -34.55 -18.64 11.17
C PRO A 116 -35.99 -18.13 10.94
N PRO A 117 -36.79 -18.78 10.08
CA PRO A 117 -38.14 -18.37 9.80
C PRO A 117 -38.99 -18.36 11.07
N GLU A 118 -39.85 -17.37 11.17
CA GLU A 118 -40.77 -17.26 12.33
C GLU A 118 -41.66 -18.50 12.42
N PRO A 119 -41.84 -19.11 13.62
CA PRO A 119 -42.65 -20.32 13.74
C PRO A 119 -44.12 -20.01 13.49
N HIS A 120 -44.72 -20.72 12.59
CA HIS A 120 -46.15 -20.68 12.30
C HIS A 120 -46.90 -21.76 13.08
N GLY A 121 -48.14 -21.51 13.40
CA GLY A 121 -49.04 -22.55 13.96
C GLY A 121 -49.40 -23.60 12.91
N LEU A 122 -49.96 -24.73 13.34
CA LEU A 122 -50.34 -25.85 12.48
C LEU A 122 -51.40 -25.50 11.43
N ASN A 123 -52.08 -24.36 11.60
CA ASN A 123 -52.98 -23.75 10.61
C ASN A 123 -53.09 -22.24 10.87
N PRO A 124 -53.62 -21.43 9.90
CA PRO A 124 -53.72 -19.96 10.04
C PRO A 124 -54.52 -19.48 11.24
N LEU A 125 -55.32 -20.34 11.87
CA LEU A 125 -56.18 -19.98 13.03
C LEU A 125 -55.53 -20.37 14.37
N MET A 126 -54.42 -21.08 14.38
CA MET A 126 -53.71 -21.46 15.60
C MET A 126 -52.35 -20.79 15.65
N PRO A 127 -52.08 -19.95 16.66
CA PRO A 127 -50.76 -19.35 16.84
C PRO A 127 -49.69 -20.42 17.15
N ALA A 128 -48.44 -20.11 16.90
CA ALA A 128 -47.33 -20.94 17.30
C ALA A 128 -47.32 -21.19 18.83
N THR A 129 -46.91 -22.37 19.24
CA THR A 129 -46.83 -22.69 20.67
C THR A 129 -45.82 -21.80 21.40
N PRO A 130 -46.05 -21.44 22.68
CA PRO A 130 -45.11 -20.66 23.46
C PRO A 130 -43.69 -21.23 23.47
N GLY A 131 -43.57 -22.57 23.49
CA GLY A 131 -42.25 -23.26 23.41
C GLY A 131 -41.57 -23.10 22.06
N ALA A 132 -42.32 -23.12 20.95
CA ALA A 132 -41.78 -22.88 19.61
C ALA A 132 -41.29 -21.42 19.45
N ILE A 133 -42.02 -20.46 19.98
CA ILE A 133 -41.63 -19.04 19.98
C ILE A 133 -40.38 -18.82 20.83
N GLN A 134 -40.28 -19.46 21.98
CA GLN A 134 -39.11 -19.34 22.85
C GLN A 134 -37.87 -19.99 22.24
N ALA A 135 -38.00 -21.16 21.61
CA ALA A 135 -36.91 -21.83 20.86
C ALA A 135 -36.43 -20.98 19.66
N TRP A 136 -37.37 -20.40 18.92
CA TRP A 136 -37.07 -19.47 17.83
C TRP A 136 -36.32 -18.23 18.32
N LYS A 137 -36.76 -17.60 19.40
CA LYS A 137 -36.04 -16.44 19.96
C LYS A 137 -34.63 -16.79 20.40
N ALA A 138 -34.44 -17.94 21.04
CA ALA A 138 -33.12 -18.42 21.43
C ALA A 138 -32.20 -18.66 20.19
N GLU A 139 -32.76 -19.21 19.12
CA GLU A 139 -32.05 -19.44 17.88
C GLU A 139 -31.72 -18.10 17.15
N VAL A 140 -32.61 -17.14 17.12
CA VAL A 140 -32.39 -15.78 16.63
C VAL A 140 -31.23 -15.11 17.39
N GLU A 141 -31.20 -15.19 18.71
CA GLU A 141 -30.10 -14.65 19.51
C GLU A 141 -28.77 -15.40 19.24
N ARG A 142 -28.84 -16.71 19.08
CA ARG A 142 -27.67 -17.52 18.72
C ARG A 142 -27.10 -17.09 17.35
N VAL A 143 -27.95 -16.93 16.34
CA VAL A 143 -27.57 -16.47 15.00
C VAL A 143 -26.98 -15.07 15.05
N LYS A 144 -27.61 -14.14 15.76
CA LYS A 144 -27.10 -12.78 15.92
C LYS A 144 -25.78 -12.70 16.67
N SER A 145 -25.56 -13.59 17.65
CA SER A 145 -24.32 -13.65 18.43
C SER A 145 -23.20 -14.45 17.76
N THR A 146 -23.49 -15.20 16.69
CA THR A 146 -22.48 -15.95 15.94
C THR A 146 -21.71 -14.98 15.05
N PRO A 147 -20.37 -14.80 15.25
CA PRO A 147 -19.61 -13.93 14.39
C PRO A 147 -19.68 -14.42 12.94
N SER A 148 -20.14 -13.57 12.04
CA SER A 148 -20.05 -13.89 10.62
C SER A 148 -18.59 -13.92 10.21
N GLN A 149 -18.12 -15.02 9.63
CA GLN A 149 -16.77 -15.06 9.06
C GLN A 149 -16.75 -14.16 7.83
N GLY A 150 -16.08 -13.01 7.96
CA GLY A 150 -15.85 -12.13 6.83
C GLY A 150 -14.83 -12.72 5.86
N GLU A 151 -14.94 -12.37 4.60
CA GLU A 151 -13.95 -12.70 3.57
C GLU A 151 -12.69 -11.87 3.79
N ARG A 152 -11.53 -12.50 3.95
CA ARG A 152 -10.24 -11.81 3.97
C ARG A 152 -9.84 -11.42 2.56
N LEU A 153 -9.62 -10.14 2.33
CA LEU A 153 -9.22 -9.57 1.05
C LEU A 153 -7.71 -9.35 0.99
N ILE A 154 -7.13 -8.85 2.08
CA ILE A 154 -5.68 -8.66 2.25
C ILE A 154 -5.28 -9.26 3.59
N GLU A 155 -4.17 -9.98 3.58
CA GLU A 155 -3.45 -10.37 4.78
C GLU A 155 -1.95 -10.29 4.49
N LYS A 156 -1.30 -9.25 5.00
CA LYS A 156 0.12 -9.01 4.79
C LYS A 156 0.83 -8.85 6.11
N THR A 157 1.89 -9.63 6.29
CA THR A 157 2.74 -9.59 7.48
C THR A 157 4.17 -9.29 7.08
N LEU A 158 4.77 -8.31 7.73
CA LEU A 158 6.18 -7.97 7.60
C LEU A 158 6.86 -8.19 8.95
N VAL A 159 8.17 -8.48 8.90
CA VAL A 159 9.03 -8.56 10.08
C VAL A 159 9.78 -7.25 10.22
N VAL A 160 9.74 -6.68 11.41
CA VAL A 160 10.53 -5.51 11.79
C VAL A 160 11.65 -5.95 12.71
N THR A 161 12.88 -5.54 12.41
CA THR A 161 14.06 -5.87 13.20
C THR A 161 14.68 -4.60 13.79
N GLY A 162 15.28 -4.72 14.96
CA GLY A 162 16.16 -3.68 15.50
C GLY A 162 17.39 -3.46 14.60
N GLU A 163 18.16 -2.44 14.89
CA GLU A 163 19.36 -2.11 14.14
C GLU A 163 20.34 -3.26 14.10
N ARG A 164 20.86 -3.55 12.91
CA ARG A 164 21.90 -4.54 12.63
C ARG A 164 22.69 -4.13 11.39
N ASP A 165 23.93 -4.61 11.29
CA ASP A 165 24.84 -4.24 10.23
C ASP A 165 25.47 -5.46 9.56
N PHE A 166 25.73 -5.35 8.28
CA PHE A 166 26.72 -6.17 7.60
C PHE A 166 28.10 -5.58 7.91
N VAL A 167 28.95 -6.31 8.65
CA VAL A 167 30.26 -5.83 9.07
C VAL A 167 31.39 -6.71 8.51
N ARG A 168 32.46 -6.08 8.08
CA ARG A 168 33.66 -6.76 7.61
C ARG A 168 34.40 -7.39 8.80
N ARG A 169 34.76 -8.66 8.72
CA ARG A 169 35.49 -9.34 9.77
C ARG A 169 36.85 -8.66 10.04
N SER A 170 37.21 -8.52 11.29
CA SER A 170 38.54 -7.96 11.72
C SER A 170 39.71 -8.81 11.23
N GLY A 171 40.92 -8.26 11.23
CA GLY A 171 42.13 -8.97 10.85
C GLY A 171 42.35 -10.28 11.64
N MET A 172 42.08 -10.28 12.96
CA MET A 172 42.14 -11.48 13.79
C MET A 172 41.10 -12.54 13.35
N SER A 173 39.87 -12.16 13.07
CA SER A 173 38.87 -13.12 12.59
C SER A 173 39.13 -13.57 11.15
N ARG A 174 39.86 -12.80 10.32
CA ARG A 174 40.33 -13.26 8.99
C ARG A 174 41.43 -14.31 9.12
N LEU A 175 42.37 -14.16 10.09
CA LEU A 175 43.36 -15.17 10.43
C LEU A 175 42.71 -16.48 10.89
N ALA A 176 41.70 -16.39 11.75
CA ALA A 176 40.91 -17.56 12.18
C ALA A 176 40.19 -18.22 10.99
N ALA A 177 39.62 -17.44 10.10
CA ALA A 177 38.98 -17.95 8.87
C ALA A 177 39.98 -18.66 7.94
N ALA A 178 41.21 -18.12 7.81
CA ALA A 178 42.27 -18.75 7.03
C ALA A 178 42.73 -20.09 7.67
N LEU A 179 42.84 -20.15 9.01
CA LEU A 179 43.16 -21.39 9.72
C LEU A 179 42.06 -22.44 9.56
N VAL A 180 40.79 -22.06 9.67
CA VAL A 180 39.66 -22.97 9.44
C VAL A 180 39.67 -23.51 7.99
N LYS A 181 39.98 -22.65 7.02
CA LYS A 181 40.10 -23.07 5.61
C LYS A 181 41.24 -24.07 5.41
N ILE A 182 42.38 -23.86 6.03
CA ILE A 182 43.53 -24.78 5.98
C ILE A 182 43.17 -26.09 6.69
N ALA A 183 42.64 -26.03 7.90
CA ALA A 183 42.25 -27.22 8.69
C ALA A 183 41.18 -28.07 8.01
N SER A 184 40.26 -27.45 7.26
CA SER A 184 39.20 -28.14 6.52
C SER A 184 39.60 -28.52 5.07
N LEU A 185 40.90 -28.44 4.71
CA LEU A 185 41.36 -28.65 3.33
C LEU A 185 40.61 -27.84 2.28
N GLY A 186 40.15 -26.65 2.64
CA GLY A 186 39.40 -25.75 1.77
C GLY A 186 37.91 -26.01 1.68
N MET A 187 37.37 -27.04 2.34
CA MET A 187 35.95 -27.36 2.33
C MET A 187 35.08 -26.34 3.08
N VAL A 188 35.65 -25.65 4.09
CA VAL A 188 34.94 -24.63 4.86
C VAL A 188 35.58 -23.26 4.57
N ARG A 189 34.78 -22.35 4.04
CA ARG A 189 35.18 -20.93 3.83
C ARG A 189 34.27 -20.06 4.69
N LEU A 190 34.85 -19.38 5.68
CA LEU A 190 34.12 -18.36 6.40
C LEU A 190 33.97 -17.10 5.53
N PRO A 191 32.78 -16.53 5.39
CA PRO A 191 32.57 -15.32 4.58
C PRO A 191 33.38 -14.13 5.15
N ALA A 192 33.81 -13.22 4.29
CA ALA A 192 34.56 -12.02 4.68
C ALA A 192 33.71 -11.02 5.49
N TRP A 193 32.41 -11.09 5.35
CA TRP A 193 31.43 -10.28 6.05
C TRP A 193 30.61 -11.16 7.01
N LYS A 194 29.93 -10.53 7.95
CA LYS A 194 28.94 -11.15 8.82
C LYS A 194 27.79 -10.17 9.05
N LEU A 195 26.59 -10.69 9.23
CA LEU A 195 25.46 -9.93 9.74
C LEU A 195 25.51 -9.97 11.27
N THR A 196 25.38 -8.80 11.92
CA THR A 196 25.30 -8.71 13.38
C THR A 196 23.93 -9.16 13.88
N GLU A 197 23.86 -9.55 15.15
CA GLU A 197 22.58 -9.78 15.82
C GLU A 197 21.81 -8.46 15.93
N PRO A 198 20.49 -8.47 15.75
CA PRO A 198 19.70 -7.26 15.87
C PRO A 198 19.63 -6.77 17.33
N GLN A 199 19.71 -5.46 17.50
CA GLN A 199 19.48 -4.80 18.79
C GLN A 199 17.98 -4.86 19.16
N PRO A 200 17.61 -4.59 20.43
CA PRO A 200 16.21 -4.39 20.80
C PRO A 200 15.55 -3.35 19.88
N ALA A 201 14.40 -3.69 19.32
CA ALA A 201 13.72 -2.82 18.39
C ALA A 201 13.19 -1.55 19.06
N ARG A 202 13.17 -0.46 18.32
CA ARG A 202 12.54 0.81 18.69
C ARG A 202 11.33 1.06 17.79
N ASP A 203 10.70 2.20 17.92
CA ASP A 203 9.68 2.66 16.99
C ASP A 203 10.36 2.94 15.64
N ILE A 204 9.88 2.29 14.57
CA ILE A 204 10.50 2.31 13.24
C ILE A 204 9.45 2.69 12.21
N PRO A 205 9.62 3.82 11.48
CA PRO A 205 8.75 4.15 10.34
C PRO A 205 8.80 3.03 9.29
N VAL A 206 7.62 2.56 8.86
CA VAL A 206 7.52 1.50 7.84
C VAL A 206 7.56 2.15 6.45
N ASN A 207 8.75 2.53 6.04
CA ASN A 207 9.03 3.23 4.79
C ASN A 207 10.19 2.57 4.02
N LEU A 208 10.41 3.03 2.79
CA LEU A 208 11.41 2.46 1.88
C LEU A 208 12.85 2.63 2.39
N GLU A 209 13.13 3.67 3.16
CA GLU A 209 14.45 3.95 3.74
C GLU A 209 14.89 2.87 4.74
N ARG A 210 13.94 2.10 5.28
CA ARG A 210 14.17 0.98 6.22
C ARG A 210 14.10 -0.39 5.56
N ALA A 211 13.68 -0.47 4.30
CA ALA A 211 13.65 -1.68 3.51
C ALA A 211 14.96 -1.93 2.75
N PHE A 212 15.10 -3.11 2.14
CA PHE A 212 16.27 -3.41 1.31
C PHE A 212 16.34 -2.47 0.10
N GLY A 213 17.55 -1.94 -0.16
CA GLY A 213 17.79 -1.03 -1.26
C GLY A 213 19.04 -0.19 -1.03
N GLY A 214 19.15 0.90 -1.78
CA GLY A 214 20.23 1.88 -1.68
C GLY A 214 20.97 2.12 -2.99
N GLN A 215 21.97 3.00 -2.92
CA GLN A 215 22.79 3.39 -4.06
C GLN A 215 24.25 3.55 -3.67
N CYS A 216 25.13 3.27 -4.62
CA CYS A 216 26.56 3.47 -4.55
C CYS A 216 26.92 4.66 -5.44
N ARG A 217 27.15 5.81 -4.86
CA ARG A 217 27.43 7.05 -5.57
C ARG A 217 28.74 7.65 -5.10
N VAL A 218 29.65 7.95 -6.03
CA VAL A 218 30.93 8.60 -5.76
C VAL A 218 30.99 9.90 -6.53
N GLU A 219 31.00 11.01 -5.78
CA GLU A 219 30.98 12.36 -6.33
C GLU A 219 32.32 12.72 -6.97
N THR A 220 32.26 13.55 -8.01
CA THR A 220 33.43 14.15 -8.65
C THR A 220 34.19 15.03 -7.64
N GLY A 221 35.52 14.86 -7.58
CA GLY A 221 36.38 15.62 -6.66
C GLY A 221 36.43 15.04 -5.22
N SER A 222 35.70 13.96 -4.93
CA SER A 222 35.83 13.28 -3.66
C SER A 222 37.11 12.44 -3.59
N GLU A 223 37.65 12.21 -2.38
CA GLU A 223 38.83 11.35 -2.19
C GLU A 223 38.60 9.91 -2.70
N ALA A 224 37.36 9.43 -2.66
CA ALA A 224 36.98 8.12 -3.20
C ALA A 224 37.03 8.08 -4.72
N ALA A 225 36.88 9.22 -5.42
CA ALA A 225 36.86 9.27 -6.88
C ALA A 225 38.16 8.74 -7.51
N ASP A 226 39.32 9.06 -6.90
CA ASP A 226 40.60 8.60 -7.40
C ASP A 226 40.82 7.09 -7.28
N ARG A 227 40.13 6.46 -6.32
CA ARG A 227 40.20 5.03 -6.05
C ARG A 227 39.20 4.20 -6.88
N VAL A 228 38.25 4.83 -7.57
CA VAL A 228 37.31 4.14 -8.46
C VAL A 228 38.06 3.66 -9.71
N ALA A 229 38.09 2.34 -9.92
CA ALA A 229 38.69 1.76 -11.11
C ALA A 229 37.97 2.21 -12.39
N LYS A 230 38.69 2.42 -13.49
CA LYS A 230 38.17 2.93 -14.76
C LYS A 230 36.94 2.19 -15.29
N LYS A 231 36.87 0.87 -15.10
CA LYS A 231 35.74 0.03 -15.54
C LYS A 231 34.42 0.29 -14.78
N HIS A 232 34.46 1.00 -13.67
CA HIS A 232 33.27 1.35 -12.85
C HIS A 232 32.91 2.82 -12.97
N ARG A 233 33.74 3.64 -13.66
CA ARG A 233 33.41 5.05 -13.90
C ARG A 233 32.37 5.15 -14.99
N LEU A 234 31.49 6.14 -14.87
CA LEU A 234 30.55 6.47 -15.93
C LEU A 234 31.31 6.88 -17.19
N THR A 235 30.86 6.41 -18.35
CA THR A 235 31.32 6.95 -19.63
C THR A 235 30.74 8.36 -19.83
N PRO A 236 31.33 9.17 -20.75
CA PRO A 236 30.77 10.48 -21.08
C PRO A 236 29.28 10.41 -21.44
N GLU A 237 28.88 9.43 -22.25
CA GLU A 237 27.48 9.22 -22.67
C GLU A 237 26.59 8.85 -21.48
N GLN A 238 27.08 8.04 -20.54
CA GLN A 238 26.35 7.70 -19.33
C GLN A 238 26.24 8.89 -18.36
N ALA A 239 27.27 9.74 -18.29
CA ALA A 239 27.23 10.96 -17.49
C ALA A 239 26.26 11.99 -18.07
N ASP A 240 26.21 12.14 -19.39
CA ASP A 240 25.28 13.03 -20.08
C ASP A 240 23.83 12.56 -19.96
N ALA A 241 23.61 11.25 -19.93
CA ALA A 241 22.29 10.65 -19.76
C ALA A 241 21.88 10.50 -18.27
N HIS A 242 22.75 10.85 -17.34
CA HIS A 242 22.45 10.73 -15.91
C HIS A 242 21.38 11.76 -15.48
N PRO A 243 20.42 11.39 -14.61
CA PRO A 243 19.38 12.31 -14.14
C PRO A 243 19.92 13.62 -13.54
N ASP A 244 21.13 13.58 -12.95
CA ASP A 244 21.80 14.74 -12.36
C ASP A 244 22.82 15.41 -13.29
N ALA A 245 22.80 15.15 -14.59
CA ALA A 245 23.66 15.88 -15.53
C ALA A 245 23.37 17.41 -15.46
N PRO A 246 24.38 18.31 -15.51
CA PRO A 246 25.82 18.08 -15.73
C PRO A 246 26.63 17.74 -14.46
N ARG A 247 25.99 17.53 -13.32
CA ARG A 247 26.64 17.17 -12.03
C ARG A 247 26.69 15.66 -11.80
N ALA A 248 26.81 14.88 -12.87
CA ALA A 248 26.88 13.44 -12.77
C ALA A 248 28.06 12.99 -11.87
N PRO A 249 27.89 11.94 -11.06
CA PRO A 249 28.96 11.40 -10.23
C PRO A 249 30.03 10.72 -11.11
N VAL A 250 31.20 10.44 -10.52
CA VAL A 250 32.27 9.68 -11.21
C VAL A 250 31.81 8.24 -11.46
N ALA A 251 31.09 7.66 -10.52
CA ALA A 251 30.55 6.31 -10.61
C ALA A 251 29.24 6.22 -9.84
N HIS A 252 28.30 5.50 -10.41
CA HIS A 252 26.99 5.29 -9.81
C HIS A 252 26.47 3.89 -10.12
N ASP A 253 25.89 3.26 -9.13
CA ASP A 253 25.14 2.01 -9.22
C ASP A 253 24.04 2.01 -8.13
N ALA A 254 22.88 1.49 -8.44
CA ALA A 254 21.75 1.55 -7.52
C ALA A 254 20.85 0.32 -7.63
N TYR A 255 20.17 -0.02 -6.56
CA TYR A 255 19.10 -0.99 -6.60
C TYR A 255 17.82 -0.30 -7.09
N SER A 256 17.52 -0.50 -8.36
CA SER A 256 16.47 0.24 -9.08
C SER A 256 15.06 0.13 -8.47
N ALA A 257 14.78 -0.97 -7.73
CA ALA A 257 13.49 -1.14 -7.05
C ALA A 257 13.36 -0.27 -5.80
N ASN A 258 14.47 0.16 -5.18
CA ASN A 258 14.48 1.05 -4.02
C ASN A 258 15.82 1.79 -3.88
N LEU A 259 15.87 3.02 -4.33
CA LEU A 259 17.08 3.85 -4.28
C LEU A 259 17.42 4.34 -2.87
N SER A 260 16.43 4.47 -2.00
CA SER A 260 16.56 5.08 -0.66
C SER A 260 16.82 4.06 0.47
N GLY A 261 16.80 2.76 0.15
CA GLY A 261 16.87 1.69 1.13
C GLY A 261 18.24 1.44 1.73
N GLN A 262 18.34 0.34 2.48
CA GLN A 262 19.53 -0.11 3.19
C GLN A 262 19.96 -1.50 2.72
N GLY A 263 21.27 -1.79 2.81
CA GLY A 263 21.80 -3.13 2.56
C GLY A 263 22.35 -3.36 1.15
N TYR A 264 22.01 -2.53 0.17
CA TYR A 264 22.58 -2.62 -1.16
C TYR A 264 23.92 -1.88 -1.24
N VAL A 265 24.95 -2.59 -1.68
CA VAL A 265 26.29 -2.00 -1.91
C VAL A 265 27.07 -2.87 -2.91
N ARG A 266 28.01 -2.25 -3.64
CA ARG A 266 28.89 -2.92 -4.60
C ARG A 266 30.32 -3.00 -4.06
N ASP A 267 31.05 -4.07 -4.41
CA ASP A 267 32.43 -4.26 -3.98
C ASP A 267 33.33 -3.07 -4.39
N TRP A 268 33.16 -2.54 -5.63
CA TRP A 268 33.95 -1.39 -6.09
C TRP A 268 33.76 -0.13 -5.21
N TYR A 269 32.52 0.05 -4.68
CA TYR A 269 32.19 1.18 -3.82
C TYR A 269 32.84 1.02 -2.43
N LEU A 270 32.78 -0.19 -1.86
CA LEU A 270 33.44 -0.52 -0.58
C LEU A 270 34.97 -0.34 -0.67
N ASP A 271 35.57 -0.73 -1.81
CA ASP A 271 37.01 -0.58 -2.05
C ASP A 271 37.41 0.89 -2.22
N ALA A 272 36.59 1.69 -2.91
CA ALA A 272 36.83 3.11 -3.12
C ALA A 272 36.66 3.94 -1.83
N THR A 273 35.60 3.64 -1.06
CA THR A 273 35.24 4.41 0.16
C THR A 273 35.92 3.91 1.43
N GLY A 274 36.35 2.65 1.48
CA GLY A 274 36.90 2.02 2.68
C GLY A 274 35.87 1.68 3.77
N ILE A 275 34.59 1.70 3.45
CA ILE A 275 33.50 1.36 4.38
C ILE A 275 33.60 -0.10 4.84
N ASN A 276 33.49 -0.34 6.13
CA ASN A 276 33.60 -1.65 6.77
C ASN A 276 32.32 -2.11 7.48
N ALA A 277 31.29 -1.27 7.49
CA ALA A 277 29.97 -1.58 8.02
C ALA A 277 28.90 -0.97 7.10
N VAL A 278 27.86 -1.74 6.79
CA VAL A 278 26.72 -1.33 5.97
C VAL A 278 25.46 -1.67 6.74
N ALA A 279 24.60 -0.68 6.94
CA ALA A 279 23.33 -0.90 7.64
C ALA A 279 22.49 -1.96 6.91
N ALA A 280 21.99 -2.94 7.64
CA ALA A 280 21.09 -3.94 7.09
C ALA A 280 19.63 -3.45 7.17
N PRO A 281 18.75 -3.88 6.26
CA PRO A 281 17.34 -3.49 6.30
C PRO A 281 16.68 -3.91 7.61
N GLN A 282 15.76 -3.07 8.07
CA GLN A 282 14.98 -3.29 9.28
C GLN A 282 13.58 -3.83 8.99
N ILE A 283 13.10 -3.71 7.75
CA ILE A 283 11.79 -4.17 7.31
C ILE A 283 11.97 -5.22 6.23
N GLU A 284 11.40 -6.41 6.45
CA GLU A 284 11.55 -7.58 5.61
C GLU A 284 10.23 -8.32 5.44
N TYR A 285 10.09 -9.07 4.35
CA TYR A 285 9.02 -10.04 4.23
C TYR A 285 9.24 -11.19 5.23
N SER A 286 8.18 -11.62 5.93
CA SER A 286 8.23 -12.74 6.87
C SER A 286 8.68 -14.04 6.20
N VAL A 287 8.29 -14.23 4.96
CA VAL A 287 8.62 -15.43 4.15
C VAL A 287 9.97 -15.33 3.43
N ARG A 288 10.57 -14.14 3.38
CA ARG A 288 11.83 -13.89 2.64
C ARG A 288 12.72 -12.88 3.41
N PRO A 289 13.32 -13.31 4.53
CA PRO A 289 14.26 -12.46 5.28
C PRO A 289 15.53 -12.19 4.46
N ILE A 290 16.12 -11.02 4.67
CA ILE A 290 17.39 -10.62 4.04
C ILE A 290 18.54 -11.33 4.74
N THR A 291 19.40 -11.98 3.96
CA THR A 291 20.49 -12.81 4.43
C THR A 291 21.85 -12.25 4.05
N LEU A 292 22.91 -12.81 4.62
CA LEU A 292 24.29 -12.53 4.20
C LEU A 292 24.52 -12.92 2.73
N ALA A 293 23.85 -13.96 2.22
CA ALA A 293 23.96 -14.38 0.82
C ALA A 293 23.37 -13.32 -0.15
N ASP A 294 22.27 -12.66 0.23
CA ASP A 294 21.70 -11.56 -0.55
C ASP A 294 22.68 -10.37 -0.61
N PHE A 295 23.28 -10.04 0.52
CA PHE A 295 24.30 -9.00 0.61
C PHE A 295 25.53 -9.33 -0.23
N ASP A 296 26.04 -10.58 -0.18
CA ASP A 296 27.16 -11.03 -0.99
C ASP A 296 26.83 -11.01 -2.49
N SER A 297 25.60 -11.39 -2.87
CA SER A 297 25.11 -11.31 -4.25
C SER A 297 25.01 -9.86 -4.75
N ALA A 298 24.50 -8.96 -3.92
CA ALA A 298 24.41 -7.53 -4.23
C ALA A 298 25.82 -6.94 -4.47
N ARG A 299 26.78 -7.22 -3.57
CA ARG A 299 28.17 -6.76 -3.71
C ARG A 299 28.80 -7.23 -5.01
N ALA A 300 28.59 -8.49 -5.37
CA ALA A 300 29.11 -9.08 -6.58
C ALA A 300 28.39 -8.62 -7.87
N GLY A 301 27.22 -7.96 -7.76
CA GLY A 301 26.35 -7.62 -8.89
C GLY A 301 25.64 -8.82 -9.50
N GLN A 302 25.34 -9.80 -8.67
CA GLN A 302 24.67 -11.04 -9.05
C GLN A 302 23.31 -11.21 -8.34
N LEU A 303 22.79 -10.09 -7.81
CA LEU A 303 21.49 -10.10 -7.16
C LEU A 303 20.40 -10.45 -8.19
N ASP A 304 19.54 -11.37 -7.83
CA ASP A 304 18.38 -11.72 -8.65
C ASP A 304 17.38 -10.55 -8.64
N ALA A 305 17.22 -9.91 -9.79
CA ALA A 305 16.31 -8.77 -9.93
C ALA A 305 14.83 -9.15 -9.76
N SER A 306 14.47 -10.43 -9.87
CA SER A 306 13.11 -10.93 -9.66
C SER A 306 12.80 -11.20 -8.19
N ALA A 307 13.80 -11.23 -7.30
CA ALA A 307 13.59 -11.49 -5.89
C ALA A 307 12.84 -10.32 -5.21
N PRO A 308 11.71 -10.58 -4.53
CA PRO A 308 10.96 -9.53 -3.83
C PRO A 308 11.67 -9.16 -2.52
N LEU A 309 12.66 -8.28 -2.60
CA LEU A 309 13.46 -7.88 -1.42
C LEU A 309 12.95 -6.61 -0.75
N VAL A 310 12.25 -5.74 -1.49
CA VAL A 310 11.71 -4.48 -0.96
C VAL A 310 10.37 -4.75 -0.30
N ALA A 311 10.32 -4.62 1.02
CA ALA A 311 9.12 -4.84 1.82
C ALA A 311 8.55 -3.50 2.32
N GLY A 312 7.22 -3.37 2.34
CA GLY A 312 6.53 -2.17 2.83
C GLY A 312 5.02 -2.29 2.74
N PHE A 313 4.32 -1.35 3.38
CA PHE A 313 2.86 -1.15 3.26
C PHE A 313 2.50 0.13 2.52
N GLY A 314 3.47 0.99 2.28
CA GLY A 314 3.31 2.27 1.62
C GLY A 314 3.32 2.18 0.09
N ILE A 315 3.61 3.28 -0.54
CA ILE A 315 3.61 3.44 -2.00
C ILE A 315 4.85 2.80 -2.62
N ARG A 316 4.65 2.05 -3.69
CA ARG A 316 5.69 1.60 -4.61
C ARG A 316 6.01 2.73 -5.59
N PRO A 317 7.22 3.30 -5.59
CA PRO A 317 7.52 4.51 -6.38
C PRO A 317 7.24 4.37 -7.87
N LYS A 318 6.90 5.46 -8.56
CA LYS A 318 6.71 5.50 -10.03
C LYS A 318 7.94 5.00 -10.79
N GLY A 319 9.15 5.25 -10.25
CA GLY A 319 10.41 4.75 -10.80
C GLY A 319 10.72 3.27 -10.55
N HIS A 320 9.88 2.55 -9.78
CA HIS A 320 10.06 1.11 -9.60
C HIS A 320 9.97 0.38 -10.95
N PRO A 321 10.92 -0.52 -11.30
CA PRO A 321 11.01 -1.11 -12.64
C PRO A 321 9.71 -1.73 -13.16
N GLU A 322 8.98 -2.45 -12.31
CA GLU A 322 7.71 -3.08 -12.69
C GLU A 322 6.59 -2.07 -12.96
N ARG A 323 6.63 -0.91 -12.30
CA ARG A 323 5.66 0.16 -12.50
C ARG A 323 6.03 1.04 -13.68
N ALA A 324 7.31 1.36 -13.82
CA ALA A 324 7.83 2.17 -14.92
C ALA A 324 7.57 1.55 -16.30
N LYS A 325 7.56 0.21 -16.41
CA LYS A 325 7.22 -0.50 -17.66
C LYS A 325 5.80 -0.18 -18.17
N LEU A 326 4.88 0.16 -17.27
CA LEU A 326 3.48 0.43 -17.61
C LEU A 326 3.27 1.81 -18.25
N VAL A 327 4.27 2.68 -18.19
CA VAL A 327 4.25 3.98 -18.89
C VAL A 327 4.22 3.80 -20.41
N GLY A 328 4.70 2.65 -20.90
CA GLY A 328 4.81 2.35 -22.32
C GLY A 328 6.12 2.83 -22.95
N THR A 329 6.24 2.62 -24.25
CA THR A 329 7.46 2.89 -25.01
C THR A 329 7.53 4.36 -25.43
N ILE A 330 8.45 5.10 -24.82
CA ILE A 330 8.75 6.50 -25.18
C ILE A 330 9.96 6.48 -26.12
N ASP A 331 9.72 6.23 -27.39
CA ASP A 331 10.73 6.27 -28.45
C ASP A 331 10.61 7.55 -29.31
N ARG A 332 11.50 7.65 -30.31
CA ARG A 332 11.49 8.81 -31.21
C ARG A 332 10.18 8.93 -31.99
N ALA A 333 9.56 7.80 -32.36
CA ALA A 333 8.30 7.82 -33.10
C ALA A 333 7.14 8.35 -32.25
N PHE A 334 7.10 8.01 -30.94
CA PHE A 334 6.16 8.59 -30.01
C PHE A 334 6.40 10.09 -29.79
N ILE A 335 7.67 10.52 -29.59
CA ILE A 335 8.03 11.93 -29.35
C ILE A 335 7.69 12.80 -30.56
N GLU A 336 7.82 12.26 -31.81
CA GLU A 336 7.48 12.96 -33.03
C GLU A 336 5.97 12.86 -33.40
N SER A 337 5.18 12.13 -32.63
CA SER A 337 3.73 11.99 -32.81
C SER A 337 2.96 12.99 -31.94
N ASP A 338 1.73 13.31 -32.32
CA ASP A 338 0.80 14.09 -31.49
C ASP A 338 -0.01 13.21 -30.52
N ALA A 339 0.35 11.93 -30.36
CA ALA A 339 -0.39 10.98 -29.54
C ALA A 339 -0.28 11.37 -28.04
N PRO A 340 -1.40 11.37 -27.31
CA PRO A 340 -1.42 11.78 -25.90
C PRO A 340 -0.73 10.77 -24.97
N LEU A 341 -0.72 9.49 -25.35
CA LEU A 341 -0.11 8.38 -24.58
C LEU A 341 0.54 7.38 -25.54
N PRO A 342 1.62 6.68 -25.10
CA PRO A 342 2.16 5.56 -25.85
C PRO A 342 1.10 4.48 -26.12
N LYS A 343 1.19 3.77 -27.24
CA LYS A 343 0.22 2.74 -27.65
C LYS A 343 0.13 1.56 -26.68
N ASP A 344 1.22 1.29 -25.98
CA ASP A 344 1.39 0.26 -24.96
C ASP A 344 1.30 0.81 -23.53
N PHE A 345 0.77 2.02 -23.35
CA PHE A 345 0.47 2.59 -22.04
C PHE A 345 -0.60 1.77 -21.32
N ASP A 346 -0.35 1.48 -20.04
CA ASP A 346 -1.28 0.78 -19.16
C ASP A 346 -1.65 1.66 -17.97
N PHE A 347 -2.95 1.91 -17.78
CA PHE A 347 -3.46 2.68 -16.65
C PHE A 347 -3.10 2.10 -15.28
N ALA A 348 -2.70 0.83 -15.19
CA ALA A 348 -2.19 0.23 -13.97
C ALA A 348 -0.92 0.93 -13.44
N VAL A 349 -0.27 1.79 -14.22
CA VAL A 349 0.82 2.68 -13.75
C VAL A 349 0.37 3.56 -12.59
N TRP A 350 -0.92 3.89 -12.51
CA TRP A 350 -1.49 4.72 -11.45
C TRP A 350 -1.80 3.94 -10.17
N ASN A 351 -1.78 2.59 -10.21
CA ASN A 351 -1.85 1.79 -9.00
C ASN A 351 -0.52 1.83 -8.25
N ALA A 352 -0.55 2.51 -7.11
CA ALA A 352 0.63 2.86 -6.33
C ALA A 352 0.98 1.85 -5.22
N ALA A 353 0.02 1.07 -4.73
CA ALA A 353 0.25 0.06 -3.71
C ALA A 353 1.08 -1.12 -4.25
N TRP A 354 1.65 -1.91 -3.35
CA TRP A 354 2.25 -3.19 -3.69
C TRP A 354 1.19 -4.14 -4.26
N PRO A 355 1.55 -5.08 -5.17
CA PRO A 355 0.57 -5.95 -5.83
C PRO A 355 -0.33 -6.75 -4.88
N ASP A 356 0.20 -7.14 -3.72
CA ASP A 356 -0.51 -7.85 -2.65
C ASP A 356 -1.42 -6.94 -1.79
N GLN A 357 -1.46 -5.65 -2.09
CA GLN A 357 -2.33 -4.62 -1.49
C GLN A 357 -3.24 -3.96 -2.52
N GLN A 358 -3.36 -4.54 -3.71
CA GLN A 358 -4.25 -4.07 -4.77
C GLN A 358 -5.43 -5.02 -4.90
N LEU A 359 -6.65 -4.48 -4.83
CA LEU A 359 -7.91 -5.21 -4.91
C LEU A 359 -8.70 -4.79 -6.16
N ASP A 360 -9.52 -5.68 -6.68
CA ASP A 360 -10.38 -5.35 -7.83
C ASP A 360 -11.44 -4.32 -7.44
N ALA A 361 -12.01 -4.42 -6.24
CA ALA A 361 -12.94 -3.42 -5.69
C ALA A 361 -13.06 -3.55 -4.17
N LEU A 362 -13.22 -2.41 -3.50
CA LEU A 362 -13.72 -2.28 -2.15
C LEU A 362 -15.15 -1.74 -2.19
N ARG A 363 -15.95 -2.10 -1.18
CA ARG A 363 -17.36 -1.71 -1.06
C ARG A 363 -17.58 -0.48 -0.19
N GLY A 364 -16.55 -0.10 0.60
CA GLY A 364 -16.63 0.99 1.56
C GLY A 364 -17.20 0.60 2.93
N ASP A 365 -17.41 -0.71 3.19
CA ASP A 365 -17.87 -1.29 4.46
C ASP A 365 -16.87 -2.29 5.05
N GLU A 366 -15.65 -2.34 4.50
CA GLU A 366 -14.61 -3.26 4.95
C GLU A 366 -14.09 -2.93 6.34
N GLN A 367 -13.61 -3.97 7.02
CA GLN A 367 -12.90 -3.87 8.27
C GLN A 367 -11.39 -3.91 8.03
N ILE A 368 -10.68 -3.02 8.71
CA ILE A 368 -9.22 -2.87 8.67
C ILE A 368 -8.69 -3.27 10.04
N GLU A 369 -7.76 -4.21 10.10
CA GLU A 369 -7.03 -4.56 11.31
C GLU A 369 -5.53 -4.27 11.12
N LEU A 370 -4.98 -3.48 12.03
CA LEU A 370 -3.55 -3.16 12.10
C LEU A 370 -2.96 -3.79 13.36
N THR A 371 -1.86 -4.52 13.22
CA THR A 371 -1.14 -5.07 14.39
C THR A 371 0.25 -4.43 14.46
N ASN A 372 0.58 -3.84 15.62
CA ASN A 372 1.84 -3.15 15.90
C ASN A 372 2.17 -1.99 14.93
N LEU A 373 1.15 -1.44 14.27
CA LEU A 373 1.24 -0.30 13.33
C LEU A 373 0.60 0.97 13.88
N CYS A 374 0.39 1.04 15.17
CA CYS A 374 -0.04 2.24 15.89
C CYS A 374 0.49 2.23 17.32
N THR A 375 0.54 3.41 17.94
CA THR A 375 0.96 3.52 19.35
C THR A 375 -0.04 2.84 20.28
N PRO A 376 0.43 2.26 21.41
CA PRO A 376 -0.46 1.68 22.43
C PRO A 376 -1.46 2.66 23.05
N ALA A 377 -1.24 3.95 22.92
CA ALA A 377 -2.12 5.02 23.41
C ALA A 377 -3.14 5.48 22.35
N MET A 378 -3.13 4.86 21.16
CA MET A 378 -4.08 5.19 20.11
C MET A 378 -5.51 4.87 20.56
N PRO A 379 -6.50 5.76 20.33
CA PRO A 379 -7.90 5.47 20.58
C PRO A 379 -8.32 4.13 19.94
N ARG A 380 -9.12 3.33 20.65
CA ARG A 380 -9.58 1.98 20.27
C ARG A 380 -8.46 0.92 20.12
N ALA A 381 -7.20 1.28 20.35
CA ALA A 381 -6.13 0.28 20.35
C ALA A 381 -6.27 -0.67 21.55
N THR A 382 -6.15 -1.94 21.32
CA THR A 382 -6.17 -3.00 22.32
C THR A 382 -4.83 -3.71 22.38
N LYS A 383 -4.50 -4.32 23.51
CA LYS A 383 -3.30 -5.16 23.64
C LYS A 383 -3.70 -6.60 23.85
N ASP A 384 -3.04 -7.50 23.14
CA ASP A 384 -3.15 -8.93 23.41
C ASP A 384 -2.24 -9.36 24.58
N VAL A 385 -2.31 -10.64 24.95
CA VAL A 385 -1.52 -11.21 26.05
C VAL A 385 -0.01 -11.22 25.77
N ALA A 386 0.40 -11.14 24.51
CA ALA A 386 1.80 -11.05 24.09
C ALA A 386 2.32 -9.60 24.04
N GLY A 387 1.43 -8.63 24.31
CA GLY A 387 1.74 -7.19 24.28
C GLY A 387 1.64 -6.56 22.91
N ASN A 388 1.18 -7.29 21.86
CA ASN A 388 0.94 -6.69 20.56
C ASN A 388 -0.21 -5.70 20.64
N VAL A 389 -0.03 -4.58 19.95
CA VAL A 389 -1.05 -3.53 19.82
C VAL A 389 -1.90 -3.82 18.59
N ARG A 390 -3.22 -3.87 18.76
CA ARG A 390 -4.18 -4.10 17.67
C ARG A 390 -5.15 -2.94 17.58
N LEU A 391 -5.30 -2.39 16.39
CA LEU A 391 -6.31 -1.39 16.05
C LEU A 391 -7.25 -1.97 14.99
N THR A 392 -8.56 -1.94 15.28
CA THR A 392 -9.59 -2.39 14.34
C THR A 392 -10.50 -1.22 14.02
N LEU A 393 -10.69 -0.95 12.73
CA LEU A 393 -11.50 0.14 12.18
C LEU A 393 -12.44 -0.44 11.13
N SER A 394 -13.67 0.08 11.07
CA SER A 394 -14.69 -0.33 10.09
C SER A 394 -15.09 0.85 9.23
N LEU A 395 -15.01 0.69 7.90
CA LEU A 395 -15.49 1.71 6.97
C LEU A 395 -16.99 1.88 7.08
N PRO A 396 -17.52 3.12 6.96
CA PRO A 396 -18.92 3.43 7.30
C PRO A 396 -19.96 2.99 6.26
N GLY A 397 -19.55 2.43 5.13
CA GLY A 397 -20.49 1.93 4.12
C GLY A 397 -21.12 3.01 3.24
N HIS A 398 -20.52 4.18 3.12
CA HIS A 398 -21.02 5.25 2.26
C HIS A 398 -20.60 5.02 0.80
N LEU A 399 -21.53 5.23 -0.13
CA LEU A 399 -21.36 5.03 -1.56
C LEU A 399 -21.59 6.34 -2.33
N PRO A 400 -20.54 7.00 -2.79
CA PRO A 400 -20.64 8.10 -3.73
C PRO A 400 -21.09 7.60 -5.12
N PHE A 401 -21.87 8.41 -5.81
CA PHE A 401 -22.29 8.19 -7.19
C PHE A 401 -22.51 9.52 -7.89
N ALA A 402 -22.46 9.52 -9.21
CA ALA A 402 -22.77 10.72 -10.00
C ALA A 402 -24.04 10.52 -10.81
N LEU A 403 -24.94 11.50 -10.79
CA LEU A 403 -26.04 11.59 -11.73
C LEU A 403 -25.56 12.32 -12.99
N VAL A 404 -25.74 11.68 -14.15
CA VAL A 404 -25.44 12.24 -15.45
C VAL A 404 -26.71 12.85 -16.04
N ARG A 405 -26.76 14.16 -16.18
CA ARG A 405 -27.90 14.86 -16.80
C ARG A 405 -27.61 15.14 -18.28
N PHE A 406 -28.50 14.70 -19.10
CA PHE A 406 -28.45 14.92 -20.55
C PHE A 406 -29.31 16.11 -21.01
N GLU A 407 -28.96 16.71 -22.15
CA GLU A 407 -29.70 17.83 -22.76
C GLU A 407 -31.15 17.44 -23.11
N ASN A 408 -31.40 16.18 -23.44
CA ASN A 408 -32.75 15.65 -23.73
C ASN A 408 -33.60 15.44 -22.47
N GLY A 409 -33.09 15.78 -21.28
CA GLY A 409 -33.79 15.63 -20.00
C GLY A 409 -33.67 14.24 -19.36
N SER A 410 -33.02 13.27 -20.01
CA SER A 410 -32.78 11.97 -19.40
C SER A 410 -31.69 12.07 -18.28
N ILE A 411 -31.74 11.12 -17.36
CA ILE A 411 -30.80 11.02 -16.25
C ILE A 411 -30.20 9.62 -16.29
N GLY A 412 -28.87 9.55 -16.20
CA GLY A 412 -28.11 8.32 -15.98
C GLY A 412 -27.49 8.32 -14.60
N GLU A 413 -27.16 7.15 -14.10
CA GLU A 413 -26.42 6.96 -12.86
C GLU A 413 -25.04 6.39 -13.17
N LEU A 414 -24.01 6.89 -12.48
CA LEU A 414 -22.61 6.49 -12.62
C LEU A 414 -22.05 6.18 -11.24
N GLU A 415 -21.77 4.92 -10.99
CA GLU A 415 -21.17 4.46 -9.74
C GLU A 415 -19.75 5.00 -9.60
N ALA A 416 -19.41 5.55 -8.43
CA ALA A 416 -18.03 5.86 -8.07
C ALA A 416 -17.41 4.64 -7.39
N ARG A 417 -16.22 4.26 -7.83
CA ARG A 417 -15.44 3.15 -7.27
C ARG A 417 -14.40 3.69 -6.29
N LEU A 418 -14.25 3.03 -5.15
CA LEU A 418 -13.14 3.29 -4.24
C LEU A 418 -11.86 2.79 -4.92
N ASP A 419 -10.98 3.70 -5.28
CA ASP A 419 -9.72 3.38 -5.98
C ASP A 419 -8.47 3.56 -5.11
N THR A 420 -8.60 4.25 -3.97
CA THR A 420 -7.49 4.39 -3.03
C THR A 420 -8.02 4.47 -1.60
N LEU A 421 -7.51 3.58 -0.75
CA LEU A 421 -7.69 3.57 0.69
C LEU A 421 -6.35 3.85 1.34
N LEU A 422 -6.16 5.07 1.86
CA LEU A 422 -4.94 5.51 2.53
C LEU A 422 -5.17 5.56 4.04
N ILE A 423 -4.45 4.74 4.79
CA ILE A 423 -4.54 4.60 6.23
C ILE A 423 -3.31 5.24 6.87
N ASP A 424 -3.52 6.24 7.71
CA ASP A 424 -2.47 6.99 8.40
C ASP A 424 -2.78 7.06 9.91
N PRO A 425 -2.37 6.05 10.69
CA PRO A 425 -2.63 6.01 12.12
C PRO A 425 -2.01 7.18 12.88
N GLU A 426 -0.83 7.65 12.47
CA GLU A 426 -0.14 8.76 13.15
C GLU A 426 -0.97 10.05 13.10
N GLN A 427 -1.71 10.24 12.04
CA GLN A 427 -2.60 11.39 11.86
C GLN A 427 -4.06 11.08 12.24
N ARG A 428 -4.34 9.88 12.72
CA ARG A 428 -5.70 9.37 13.00
C ARG A 428 -6.65 9.63 11.83
N ALA A 429 -6.21 9.28 10.63
CA ALA A 429 -6.94 9.54 9.40
C ALA A 429 -6.98 8.32 8.49
N VAL A 430 -8.12 8.11 7.89
CA VAL A 430 -8.32 7.22 6.75
C VAL A 430 -8.89 8.05 5.62
N SER A 431 -8.19 8.09 4.49
CA SER A 431 -8.67 8.79 3.28
C SER A 431 -9.17 7.76 2.27
N CYS A 432 -10.42 7.95 1.82
CA CYS A 432 -11.04 7.17 0.76
C CYS A 432 -11.14 8.05 -0.48
N VAL A 433 -10.44 7.65 -1.56
CA VAL A 433 -10.53 8.34 -2.86
C VAL A 433 -11.43 7.53 -3.76
N TRP A 434 -12.51 8.16 -4.22
CA TRP A 434 -13.52 7.57 -5.08
C TRP A 434 -13.42 8.19 -6.46
N ARG A 435 -13.61 7.38 -7.49
CA ARG A 435 -13.53 7.82 -8.87
C ARG A 435 -14.64 7.23 -9.71
N ALA A 436 -15.26 8.08 -10.54
CA ALA A 436 -16.21 7.68 -11.57
C ALA A 436 -15.70 8.15 -12.92
N THR A 437 -15.83 7.33 -13.95
CA THR A 437 -15.42 7.65 -15.31
C THR A 437 -16.58 7.46 -16.27
N LEU A 438 -16.82 8.44 -17.16
CA LEU A 438 -17.86 8.42 -18.16
C LEU A 438 -17.23 8.71 -19.53
N ALA A 439 -17.38 7.79 -20.50
CA ALA A 439 -16.96 8.05 -21.86
C ALA A 439 -17.59 9.36 -22.37
N LYS A 440 -16.79 10.23 -23.00
CA LYS A 440 -17.30 11.48 -23.57
C LYS A 440 -18.34 11.17 -24.64
N GLN A 441 -19.53 11.68 -24.45
CA GLN A 441 -20.64 11.49 -25.37
C GLN A 441 -21.40 12.80 -25.54
N PRO A 442 -22.03 13.03 -26.73
CA PRO A 442 -22.85 14.22 -26.98
C PRO A 442 -24.00 14.32 -25.97
N GLY A 443 -24.37 15.55 -25.65
CA GLY A 443 -25.57 15.85 -24.86
C GLY A 443 -25.41 15.69 -23.35
N VAL A 444 -24.22 15.41 -22.82
CA VAL A 444 -23.97 15.50 -21.36
C VAL A 444 -23.96 16.97 -20.94
N ARG A 445 -24.97 17.38 -20.17
CA ARG A 445 -25.13 18.75 -19.67
C ARG A 445 -24.42 18.96 -18.33
N ALA A 446 -24.66 18.04 -17.36
CA ALA A 446 -24.12 18.16 -16.02
C ALA A 446 -23.82 16.79 -15.39
N LEU A 447 -22.83 16.78 -14.48
CA LEU A 447 -22.53 15.70 -13.56
C LEU A 447 -22.82 16.19 -12.13
N GLU A 448 -23.72 15.50 -11.42
CA GLU A 448 -24.09 15.81 -10.04
C GLU A 448 -23.57 14.72 -9.12
N LEU A 449 -22.57 15.02 -8.28
CA LEU A 449 -22.03 14.08 -7.32
C LEU A 449 -22.90 14.04 -6.07
N ARG A 450 -23.27 12.83 -5.65
CA ARG A 450 -24.14 12.53 -4.49
C ARG A 450 -23.57 11.36 -3.70
N MET A 451 -24.20 11.06 -2.57
CA MET A 451 -23.81 9.93 -1.70
C MET A 451 -25.04 9.33 -1.04
N VAL A 452 -25.01 8.02 -0.86
CA VAL A 452 -26.01 7.24 -0.09
C VAL A 452 -25.31 6.30 0.87
N GLU A 453 -26.02 5.84 1.90
CA GLU A 453 -25.55 4.76 2.76
C GLU A 453 -25.85 3.40 2.10
N ARG A 454 -24.94 2.45 2.21
CA ARG A 454 -25.11 1.10 1.64
C ARG A 454 -26.36 0.40 2.19
N GLY A 455 -26.65 0.56 3.48
CA GLY A 455 -27.84 -0.02 4.09
C GLY A 455 -29.14 0.41 3.42
N ASP A 456 -29.22 1.65 2.94
CA ASP A 456 -30.39 2.17 2.23
C ASP A 456 -30.52 1.54 0.84
N VAL A 457 -29.40 1.32 0.14
CA VAL A 457 -29.36 0.65 -1.18
C VAL A 457 -29.83 -0.81 -1.06
N ASP A 458 -29.33 -1.52 -0.07
CA ASP A 458 -29.72 -2.93 0.16
C ASP A 458 -31.21 -3.07 0.46
N LEU A 459 -31.79 -2.13 1.24
CA LEU A 459 -33.23 -2.06 1.51
C LEU A 459 -34.04 -1.76 0.26
N MET A 460 -33.60 -0.83 -0.58
CA MET A 460 -34.28 -0.49 -1.85
C MET A 460 -34.25 -1.66 -2.84
N THR A 461 -33.12 -2.33 -2.96
CA THR A 461 -32.96 -3.51 -3.83
C THR A 461 -33.84 -4.68 -3.36
N ALA A 462 -33.90 -4.92 -2.04
CA ALA A 462 -34.76 -5.94 -1.45
C ALA A 462 -36.25 -5.64 -1.67
N ALA A 463 -36.67 -4.38 -1.55
CA ALA A 463 -38.05 -3.94 -1.80
C ALA A 463 -38.45 -4.11 -3.28
N THR A 464 -37.54 -3.79 -4.21
CA THR A 464 -37.79 -3.92 -5.65
C THR A 464 -37.93 -5.39 -6.06
N SER A 465 -37.08 -6.28 -5.51
CA SER A 465 -37.14 -7.73 -5.78
C SER A 465 -38.38 -8.41 -5.19
N GLN A 466 -38.96 -7.87 -4.12
CA GLN A 466 -40.25 -8.34 -3.57
C GLN A 466 -41.45 -7.83 -4.37
N GLY A 467 -41.37 -6.62 -4.92
CA GLY A 467 -42.40 -6.04 -5.78
C GLY A 467 -42.57 -6.80 -7.10
N GLU A 468 -41.47 -7.25 -7.70
CA GLU A 468 -41.51 -8.06 -8.94
C GLU A 468 -42.07 -9.48 -8.74
N ARG A 469 -41.88 -10.09 -7.57
CA ARG A 469 -42.48 -11.38 -7.23
C ARG A 469 -43.98 -11.32 -6.93
N GLY A 470 -44.48 -10.15 -6.53
CA GLY A 470 -45.90 -9.92 -6.27
C GLY A 470 -46.74 -9.57 -7.52
N ALA A 471 -46.09 -9.24 -8.65
CA ALA A 471 -46.77 -8.85 -9.91
C ALA A 471 -46.95 -10.02 -10.86
N HIS A 472 -46.47 -11.22 -10.58
CA HIS A 472 -46.58 -12.46 -11.35
C HIS A 472 -47.26 -13.60 -10.61
N GLY A 473 -48.08 -13.30 -9.59
CA GLY A 473 -48.90 -14.26 -8.84
C GLY A 473 -50.41 -14.10 -9.16
#